data_5b525b59a6cd310e29c93d78e3d8c926
#
_entry.id   5b525b59a6cd310e29c93d78e3d8c926
#
_cell.length_a   1.000
_cell.length_b   1.000
_cell.length_c   1.000
_cell.angle_alpha   90.00
_cell.angle_beta   90.00
_cell.angle_gamma   90.00
#
_symmetry.space_group_name_H-M   'P 1'
#
loop_
_entity.id
_entity.type
_entity.pdbx_description
1 polymer ?
#
loop_
_entity_poly.entity_id
_entity_poly.type
_entity_poly.pdbx_seq_one_letter_code
_entity_poly.pdbx_strand_id
1 'polypeptide(L)'
;MTDHELQPPSERGTTGELQSIVRFRFHEGELEEFKRLSAVCMEIVRSQDPGTLQYDTFFNEDESECIVLERFRDLDALLQHSANIGDELMAAIVATGECSGELLGAVPEDVRANLQGGPVQVFLPYQRR
;
A
#
# COMPACT_ATOMS: atom_id res chain seq x y z
N MET A 1 -0.97 -25.03 -17.14
CA MET A 1 -1.03 -24.42 -17.12
C MET A 1 -0.80 -23.57 -16.91
N THR A 2 -0.99 -23.46 -17.09
CA THR A 2 -0.89 -22.70 -16.98
C THR A 2 -0.96 -21.82 -16.37
N ASP A 3 -0.95 -21.81 -15.91
CA ASP A 3 -1.14 -21.06 -15.21
C ASP A 3 -0.56 -19.80 -14.84
N HIS A 4 0.10 -19.46 -15.61
CA HIS A 4 0.65 -18.15 -15.45
C HIS A 4 -0.18 -17.08 -16.11
N GLU A 5 -1.29 -17.47 -16.63
CA GLU A 5 -2.24 -16.52 -17.18
C GLU A 5 -2.83 -15.69 -16.06
N LEU A 6 -3.13 -14.44 -16.37
CA LEU A 6 -3.75 -13.57 -15.39
C LEU A 6 -5.12 -14.10 -15.03
N GLN A 7 -5.34 -14.25 -13.74
CA GLN A 7 -6.64 -14.68 -13.25
C GLN A 7 -7.63 -13.53 -13.32
N PRO A 8 -8.91 -13.81 -13.51
CA PRO A 8 -9.92 -12.77 -13.39
C PRO A 8 -9.90 -12.15 -12.00
N PRO A 9 -10.32 -10.88 -11.87
CA PRO A 9 -10.34 -10.24 -10.55
C PRO A 9 -11.09 -11.03 -9.49
N SER A 10 -12.17 -11.72 -9.86
CA SER A 10 -12.92 -12.51 -8.89
C SER A 10 -12.10 -13.67 -8.32
N GLU A 11 -11.18 -14.22 -9.11
CA GLU A 11 -10.31 -15.28 -8.61
C GLU A 11 -9.15 -14.72 -7.81
N ARG A 12 -8.65 -13.56 -8.19
CA ARG A 12 -7.60 -12.90 -7.41
C ARG A 12 -8.09 -12.55 -6.01
N GLY A 13 -9.37 -12.20 -5.87
CA GLY A 13 -9.94 -11.87 -4.58
C GLY A 13 -9.87 -13.00 -3.58
N THR A 14 -9.62 -14.25 -4.04
CA THR A 14 -9.50 -15.39 -3.14
C THR A 14 -8.08 -15.56 -2.58
N THR A 15 -7.13 -14.70 -2.96
CA THR A 15 -5.75 -14.79 -2.46
C THR A 15 -5.65 -14.56 -0.96
N GLY A 16 -6.69 -13.99 -0.35
CA GLY A 16 -6.69 -13.69 1.05
C GLY A 16 -6.18 -12.30 1.36
N GLU A 17 -6.11 -12.01 2.64
CA GLU A 17 -5.76 -10.69 3.13
C GLU A 17 -4.31 -10.36 2.80
N LEU A 18 -4.08 -9.10 2.40
CA LEU A 18 -2.74 -8.58 2.17
C LEU A 18 -2.48 -7.46 3.17
N GLN A 19 -1.21 -7.31 3.55
CA GLN A 19 -0.79 -6.22 4.43
C GLN A 19 0.29 -5.43 3.74
N SER A 20 0.28 -4.12 3.96
CA SER A 20 1.30 -3.22 3.43
C SER A 20 1.89 -2.43 4.57
N ILE A 21 3.21 -2.31 4.58
CA ILE A 21 3.93 -1.47 5.53
C ILE A 21 4.69 -0.47 4.70
N VAL A 22 4.35 0.81 4.83
CA VAL A 22 5.00 1.87 4.06
C VAL A 22 5.75 2.75 5.03
N ARG A 23 7.00 3.10 4.67
CA ARG A 23 7.87 3.92 5.51
C ARG A 23 8.24 5.18 4.77
N PHE A 24 8.15 6.32 5.47
CA PHE A 24 8.58 7.61 4.96
C PHE A 24 9.61 8.21 5.88
N ARG A 25 10.65 8.76 5.29
CA ARG A 25 11.57 9.67 5.98
C ARG A 25 11.43 11.00 5.29
N PHE A 26 10.91 12.01 6.01
CA PHE A 26 10.52 13.25 5.40
C PHE A 26 11.72 14.12 5.03
N HIS A 27 11.63 14.79 3.87
CA HIS A 27 12.56 15.85 3.55
C HIS A 27 12.28 17.04 4.47
N GLU A 28 13.32 17.83 4.70
CA GLU A 28 13.19 18.98 5.58
C GLU A 28 12.07 19.90 5.07
N GLY A 29 11.19 20.30 5.99
CA GLY A 29 10.11 21.22 5.65
C GLY A 29 8.88 20.60 5.04
N GLU A 30 8.85 19.26 4.85
CA GLU A 30 7.75 18.61 4.15
C GLU A 30 6.72 17.93 5.06
N LEU A 31 6.93 17.94 6.36
CA LEU A 31 6.04 17.22 7.27
C LEU A 31 4.59 17.71 7.19
N GLU A 32 4.41 19.03 7.18
CA GLU A 32 3.05 19.58 7.17
C GLU A 32 2.33 19.26 5.85
N GLU A 33 3.07 19.28 4.74
CA GLU A 33 2.48 18.88 3.46
C GLU A 33 2.09 17.41 3.48
N PHE A 34 2.94 16.54 4.05
CA PHE A 34 2.59 15.14 4.20
C PHE A 34 1.30 14.98 5.01
N LYS A 35 1.19 15.70 6.12
CA LYS A 35 0.00 15.60 6.97
C LYS A 35 -1.25 16.03 6.21
N ARG A 36 -1.14 17.09 5.42
CA ARG A 36 -2.25 17.58 4.62
C ARG A 36 -2.70 16.53 3.60
N LEU A 37 -1.73 15.95 2.88
CA LEU A 37 -2.02 14.94 1.87
C LEU A 37 -2.55 13.65 2.50
N SER A 38 -1.99 13.29 3.65
CA SER A 38 -2.43 12.11 4.40
C SER A 38 -3.90 12.22 4.81
N ALA A 39 -4.33 13.42 5.20
CA ALA A 39 -5.73 13.64 5.54
C ALA A 39 -6.64 13.44 4.34
N VAL A 40 -6.20 13.86 3.15
CA VAL A 40 -6.95 13.62 1.92
C VAL A 40 -7.07 12.13 1.65
N CYS A 41 -5.96 11.39 1.81
CA CYS A 41 -5.97 9.95 1.62
C CYS A 41 -6.93 9.26 2.59
N MET A 42 -6.92 9.66 3.86
CA MET A 42 -7.80 9.07 4.85
C MET A 42 -9.28 9.27 4.49
N GLU A 43 -9.60 10.45 3.96
CA GLU A 43 -10.98 10.71 3.55
C GLU A 43 -11.39 9.81 2.39
N ILE A 44 -10.48 9.60 1.43
CA ILE A 44 -10.73 8.69 0.31
C ILE A 44 -10.95 7.26 0.84
N VAL A 45 -10.09 6.81 1.75
CA VAL A 45 -10.21 5.47 2.32
C VAL A 45 -11.55 5.30 3.02
N ARG A 46 -11.95 6.28 3.82
CA ARG A 46 -13.20 6.20 4.57
C ARG A 46 -14.44 6.18 3.66
N SER A 47 -14.37 6.92 2.55
CA SER A 47 -15.58 7.08 1.71
C SER A 47 -15.62 6.14 0.52
N GLN A 48 -14.47 5.59 0.07
CA GLN A 48 -14.42 4.88 -1.20
C GLN A 48 -13.79 3.49 -1.15
N ASP A 49 -13.15 3.10 -0.04
CA ASP A 49 -12.36 1.86 0.03
C ASP A 49 -12.93 0.87 1.03
N PRO A 50 -14.09 0.25 0.76
CA PRO A 50 -14.66 -0.69 1.75
C PRO A 50 -13.80 -1.93 1.98
N GLY A 51 -12.90 -2.27 1.04
CA GLY A 51 -12.01 -3.41 1.21
C GLY A 51 -10.72 -3.11 1.95
N THR A 52 -10.47 -1.85 2.30
CA THR A 52 -9.32 -1.47 3.12
C THR A 52 -9.70 -1.63 4.58
N LEU A 53 -9.12 -2.64 5.23
CA LEU A 53 -9.50 -3.03 6.59
C LEU A 53 -8.77 -2.24 7.66
N GLN A 54 -7.61 -1.71 7.33
CA GLN A 54 -6.80 -0.91 8.23
C GLN A 54 -6.01 0.10 7.42
N TYR A 55 -5.89 1.30 7.96
CA TYR A 55 -5.13 2.36 7.31
C TYR A 55 -4.68 3.32 8.40
N ASP A 56 -3.57 3.00 9.09
CA ASP A 56 -3.12 3.72 10.26
C ASP A 56 -1.73 4.29 10.02
N THR A 57 -1.51 5.51 10.47
CA THR A 57 -0.21 6.17 10.35
C THR A 57 0.36 6.39 11.74
N PHE A 58 1.64 6.05 11.92
CA PHE A 58 2.35 6.18 13.18
C PHE A 58 3.62 6.99 12.95
N PHE A 59 3.83 8.01 13.76
CA PHE A 59 5.06 8.81 13.71
C PHE A 59 6.04 8.36 14.78
N ASN A 60 7.34 8.47 14.46
CA ASN A 60 8.34 8.34 15.50
C ASN A 60 8.34 9.60 16.36
N GLU A 61 9.18 9.60 17.42
CA GLU A 61 9.05 10.60 18.48
C GLU A 61 9.21 12.04 17.96
N ASP A 62 10.19 12.27 17.09
CA ASP A 62 10.44 13.62 16.58
C ASP A 62 9.71 13.91 15.25
N GLU A 63 8.87 12.96 14.81
CA GLU A 63 8.08 13.09 13.59
C GLU A 63 8.92 13.23 12.32
N SER A 64 10.15 12.74 12.35
CA SER A 64 11.00 12.73 11.15
C SER A 64 10.65 11.57 10.22
N GLU A 65 9.97 10.54 10.74
CA GLU A 65 9.60 9.36 9.99
C GLU A 65 8.22 8.90 10.37
N CYS A 66 7.57 8.18 9.45
CA CYS A 66 6.32 7.53 9.79
C CYS A 66 6.23 6.16 9.16
N ILE A 67 5.34 5.36 9.71
CA ILE A 67 4.96 4.06 9.16
C ILE A 67 3.47 4.10 8.93
N VAL A 68 3.04 3.69 7.73
CA VAL A 68 1.62 3.51 7.42
C VAL A 68 1.36 2.02 7.35
N LEU A 69 0.47 1.53 8.19
CA LEU A 69 0.05 0.13 8.19
C LEU A 69 -1.26 0.01 7.46
N GLU A 70 -1.29 -0.84 6.45
CA GLU A 70 -2.48 -1.03 5.64
C GLU A 70 -2.82 -2.51 5.60
N ARG A 71 -4.10 -2.84 5.70
CA ARG A 71 -4.58 -4.20 5.50
C ARG A 71 -5.72 -4.14 4.49
N PHE A 72 -5.67 -5.05 3.53
CA PHE A 72 -6.67 -5.14 2.48
C PHE A 72 -7.31 -6.52 2.53
N ARG A 73 -8.62 -6.56 2.30
CA ARG A 73 -9.37 -7.82 2.31
C ARG A 73 -8.77 -8.82 1.32
N ASP A 74 -8.31 -8.33 0.17
CA ASP A 74 -7.75 -9.16 -0.89
C ASP A 74 -7.01 -8.26 -1.88
N LEU A 75 -6.47 -8.87 -2.95
CA LEU A 75 -5.75 -8.11 -3.96
C LEU A 75 -6.63 -7.08 -4.66
N ASP A 76 -7.89 -7.44 -4.94
CA ASP A 76 -8.79 -6.50 -5.61
C ASP A 76 -8.99 -5.25 -4.77
N ALA A 77 -9.07 -5.40 -3.45
CA ALA A 77 -9.19 -4.25 -2.55
C ALA A 77 -7.95 -3.36 -2.59
N LEU A 78 -6.75 -3.98 -2.66
CA LEU A 78 -5.51 -3.21 -2.80
C LEU A 78 -5.50 -2.42 -4.11
N LEU A 79 -5.90 -3.07 -5.21
CA LEU A 79 -5.92 -2.41 -6.51
C LEU A 79 -6.96 -1.29 -6.54
N GLN A 80 -8.10 -1.50 -5.90
CA GLN A 80 -9.13 -0.47 -5.79
C GLN A 80 -8.61 0.73 -5.01
N HIS A 81 -7.90 0.47 -3.91
CA HIS A 81 -7.30 1.53 -3.10
C HIS A 81 -6.34 2.36 -3.94
N SER A 82 -5.44 1.69 -4.67
CA SER A 82 -4.47 2.39 -5.53
C SER A 82 -5.17 3.26 -6.57
N ALA A 83 -6.24 2.73 -7.18
CA ALA A 83 -6.99 3.47 -8.18
C ALA A 83 -7.69 4.68 -7.57
N ASN A 84 -8.23 4.53 -6.37
CA ASN A 84 -8.96 5.62 -5.71
C ASN A 84 -8.03 6.74 -5.25
N ILE A 85 -6.84 6.40 -4.76
CA ILE A 85 -5.83 7.40 -4.41
C ILE A 85 -5.38 8.12 -5.68
N GLY A 86 -5.09 7.35 -6.74
CA GLY A 86 -4.69 7.92 -8.02
C GLY A 86 -3.23 8.30 -8.08
N ASP A 87 -2.73 8.40 -9.31
CA ASP A 87 -1.30 8.62 -9.54
C ASP A 87 -0.83 9.99 -9.08
N GLU A 88 -1.67 11.01 -9.25
CA GLU A 88 -1.28 12.37 -8.92
C GLU A 88 -1.09 12.56 -7.42
N LEU A 89 -2.06 12.10 -6.64
CA LEU A 89 -1.99 12.21 -5.18
C LEU A 89 -0.85 11.35 -4.65
N MET A 90 -0.68 10.15 -5.20
CA MET A 90 0.40 9.27 -4.78
C MET A 90 1.77 9.91 -5.04
N ALA A 91 1.95 10.51 -6.22
CA ALA A 91 3.20 11.17 -6.55
C ALA A 91 3.48 12.34 -5.61
N ALA A 92 2.45 13.10 -5.24
CA ALA A 92 2.60 14.23 -4.32
C ALA A 92 3.04 13.75 -2.94
N ILE A 93 2.47 12.63 -2.48
CA ILE A 93 2.85 12.08 -1.17
C ILE A 93 4.30 11.58 -1.19
N VAL A 94 4.66 10.83 -2.23
CA VAL A 94 6.01 10.27 -2.35
C VAL A 94 7.05 11.39 -2.42
N ALA A 95 6.70 12.52 -2.99
CA ALA A 95 7.61 13.65 -3.11
C ALA A 95 7.97 14.29 -1.75
N THR A 96 7.24 13.99 -0.68
CA THR A 96 7.50 14.59 0.63
C THR A 96 8.68 13.96 1.36
N GLY A 97 9.20 12.82 0.88
CA GLY A 97 10.31 12.17 1.57
C GLY A 97 10.83 10.97 0.80
N GLU A 98 11.68 10.21 1.49
CA GLU A 98 12.13 8.92 0.99
C GLU A 98 11.12 7.85 1.41
N CYS A 99 10.67 7.07 0.45
CA CYS A 99 9.60 6.10 0.68
C CYS A 99 10.08 4.69 0.36
N SER A 100 9.74 3.74 1.22
CA SER A 100 10.00 2.32 0.97
C SER A 100 8.90 1.53 1.68
N GLY A 101 8.82 0.23 1.37
CA GLY A 101 7.81 -0.57 2.04
C GLY A 101 7.88 -2.03 1.73
N GLU A 102 7.00 -2.78 2.36
CA GLU A 102 6.83 -4.21 2.16
C GLU A 102 5.36 -4.52 1.91
N LEU A 103 5.13 -5.48 1.04
CA LEU A 103 3.80 -6.03 0.80
C LEU A 103 3.83 -7.48 1.21
N LEU A 104 2.97 -7.86 2.16
CA LEU A 104 2.99 -9.19 2.78
C LEU A 104 1.73 -9.95 2.41
N GLY A 105 1.90 -11.17 1.93
CA GLY A 105 0.77 -12.03 1.61
C GLY A 105 0.99 -12.84 0.35
N ALA A 106 -0.04 -13.56 -0.08
CA ALA A 106 0.03 -14.42 -1.25
C ALA A 106 -0.12 -13.59 -2.53
N VAL A 107 0.87 -12.73 -2.78
CA VAL A 107 0.84 -11.81 -3.92
C VAL A 107 1.12 -12.60 -5.21
N PRO A 108 0.25 -12.48 -6.23
CA PRO A 108 0.45 -13.22 -7.48
C PRO A 108 1.72 -12.81 -8.21
N GLU A 109 2.21 -13.75 -9.03
CA GLU A 109 3.50 -13.58 -9.70
C GLU A 109 3.51 -12.36 -10.62
N ASP A 110 2.43 -12.08 -11.33
CA ASP A 110 2.37 -10.94 -12.24
C ASP A 110 2.48 -9.62 -11.48
N VAL A 111 1.87 -9.54 -10.29
CA VAL A 111 1.98 -8.36 -9.46
C VAL A 111 3.38 -8.22 -8.90
N ARG A 112 3.98 -9.35 -8.46
CA ARG A 112 5.36 -9.31 -7.96
C ARG A 112 6.32 -8.82 -9.03
N ALA A 113 6.12 -9.28 -10.28
CA ALA A 113 6.98 -8.86 -11.39
C ALA A 113 6.90 -7.36 -11.62
N ASN A 114 5.70 -6.78 -11.49
CA ASN A 114 5.53 -5.35 -11.68
C ASN A 114 6.18 -4.52 -10.58
N LEU A 115 6.33 -5.08 -9.38
CA LEU A 115 6.93 -4.38 -8.25
C LEU A 115 8.44 -4.55 -8.17
N GLN A 116 8.98 -5.49 -8.93
CA GLN A 116 10.40 -5.81 -8.84
C GLN A 116 11.26 -4.61 -9.23
N GLY A 117 12.29 -4.35 -8.43
CA GLY A 117 13.19 -3.23 -8.67
C GLY A 117 12.72 -1.90 -8.13
N GLY A 118 11.48 -1.84 -7.63
CA GLY A 118 10.93 -0.62 -7.04
C GLY A 118 11.15 -0.57 -5.53
N PRO A 119 10.55 0.41 -4.86
CA PRO A 119 10.74 0.61 -3.43
C PRO A 119 9.93 -0.33 -2.55
N VAL A 120 9.05 -1.14 -3.14
CA VAL A 120 8.21 -2.08 -2.37
C VAL A 120 8.74 -3.48 -2.59
N GLN A 121 9.05 -4.17 -1.49
CA GLN A 121 9.50 -5.56 -1.52
C GLN A 121 8.36 -6.48 -1.09
N VAL A 122 8.17 -7.58 -1.81
CA VAL A 122 7.12 -8.54 -1.51
C VAL A 122 7.66 -9.66 -0.65
N PHE A 123 6.90 -10.03 0.39
CA PHE A 123 7.22 -11.17 1.25
C PHE A 123 6.03 -12.13 1.22
N LEU A 124 6.29 -13.36 0.78
CA LEU A 124 5.24 -14.37 0.63
C LEU A 124 5.05 -15.14 1.93
N PRO A 125 3.86 -15.70 2.17
CA PRO A 125 3.62 -16.46 3.39
C PRO A 125 4.53 -17.68 3.46
N TYR A 126 5.07 -17.95 4.62
CA TYR A 126 5.79 -19.18 4.91
C TYR A 126 5.01 -20.00 5.93
N GLN A 127 4.70 -19.38 7.06
CA GLN A 127 3.90 -20.02 8.11
C GLN A 127 2.84 -19.05 8.56
N ARG A 128 1.64 -19.56 8.72
CA ARG A 128 0.52 -18.79 9.25
C ARG A 128 -0.21 -19.65 10.25
N ARG A 129 -0.78 -19.00 11.25
CA ARG A 129 -1.50 -19.68 12.29
C ARG A 129 -2.83 -20.29 11.83
#